data_f4c2cd29f7bda565d3cc8524677b7d5b
#
_entry.id   f4c2cd29f7bda565d3cc8524677b7d5b
#
_cell.length_a   1.000
_cell.length_b   1.000
_cell.length_c   1.000
_cell.angle_alpha   90.00
_cell.angle_beta   90.00
_cell.angle_gamma   90.00
#
_symmetry.space_group_name_H-M   'P 1'
#
loop_
_entity.id
_entity.type
_entity.pdbx_description
1 polymer ?
#
loop_
_entity_poly.entity_id
_entity_poly.type
_entity_poly.pdbx_seq_one_letter_code
_entity_poly.pdbx_strand_id
1 'polypeptide(L)'
;MVAVPLQCEVSARLPRHAYKAYRLDAIFVGNKWDPQLHDRSTVADRAIVLGAADWAELTAATEALFAETLEIERELHRAGAASGGPRYLPRRASRRLARLAARPTEGARLVRFDFHPTREGWRGSGVNSGVPG
;
A
#
# COMPACT_ATOMS: atom_id res chain seq x y z
N MET A 1 10.92 14.10 -22.82
CA MET A 1 10.21 12.85 -22.42
C MET A 1 8.74 13.14 -22.61
N VAL A 2 8.09 12.52 -23.60
CA VAL A 2 6.63 12.70 -23.83
C VAL A 2 5.92 11.84 -22.79
N ALA A 3 5.10 12.46 -21.96
CA ALA A 3 4.27 11.72 -21.00
C ALA A 3 3.32 10.82 -21.79
N VAL A 4 3.41 9.52 -21.57
CA VAL A 4 2.45 8.55 -22.12
C VAL A 4 1.13 8.78 -21.39
N PRO A 5 0.01 9.04 -22.10
CA PRO A 5 -1.27 9.25 -21.44
C PRO A 5 -1.66 7.99 -20.68
N LEU A 6 -2.11 8.16 -19.44
CA LEU A 6 -2.61 7.07 -18.60
C LEU A 6 -3.74 6.32 -19.32
N GLN A 7 -3.59 5.00 -19.43
CA GLN A 7 -4.60 4.11 -19.99
C GLN A 7 -5.48 3.54 -18.86
N CYS A 8 -6.23 4.42 -18.22
CA CYS A 8 -7.10 4.09 -17.12
C CYS A 8 -8.55 4.41 -17.51
N GLU A 9 -9.40 3.41 -17.47
CA GLU A 9 -10.82 3.55 -17.76
C GLU A 9 -11.65 3.18 -16.53
N VAL A 10 -12.79 3.85 -16.39
CA VAL A 10 -13.77 3.51 -15.36
C VAL A 10 -14.90 2.75 -16.03
N SER A 11 -15.15 1.52 -15.57
CA SER A 11 -16.23 0.69 -16.11
C SER A 11 -17.62 1.34 -15.93
N ALA A 12 -18.60 0.84 -16.66
CA ALA A 12 -19.99 1.15 -16.36
C ALA A 12 -20.35 0.74 -14.92
N ARG A 13 -21.34 1.42 -14.35
CA ARG A 13 -21.87 1.05 -13.04
C ARG A 13 -22.51 -0.34 -13.07
N LEU A 14 -22.27 -1.10 -12.02
CA LEU A 14 -23.02 -2.33 -11.80
C LEU A 14 -24.50 -2.01 -11.60
N PRO A 15 -25.41 -2.77 -12.21
CA PRO A 15 -26.83 -2.68 -11.90
C PRO A 15 -27.05 -2.92 -10.40
N ARG A 16 -28.08 -2.26 -9.83
CA ARG A 16 -28.32 -2.29 -8.37
C ARG A 16 -28.35 -3.70 -7.77
N HIS A 17 -28.99 -4.67 -8.45
CA HIS A 17 -29.06 -6.06 -7.99
C HIS A 17 -27.69 -6.75 -8.01
N ALA A 18 -26.90 -6.56 -9.09
CA ALA A 18 -25.56 -7.10 -9.22
C ALA A 18 -24.58 -6.47 -8.20
N TYR A 19 -24.69 -5.16 -7.98
CA TYR A 19 -23.91 -4.48 -6.96
C TYR A 19 -24.20 -5.01 -5.55
N LYS A 20 -25.48 -5.25 -5.21
CA LYS A 20 -25.83 -5.84 -3.91
C LYS A 20 -25.20 -7.23 -3.71
N ALA A 21 -25.28 -8.10 -4.71
CA ALA A 21 -24.65 -9.42 -4.67
C ALA A 21 -23.13 -9.31 -4.53
N TYR A 22 -22.48 -8.52 -5.39
CA TYR A 22 -21.04 -8.27 -5.35
C TYR A 22 -20.57 -7.75 -3.97
N ARG A 23 -21.30 -6.81 -3.39
CA ARG A 23 -20.97 -6.25 -2.07
C ARG A 23 -21.05 -7.32 -0.97
N LEU A 24 -22.08 -8.16 -0.98
CA LEU A 24 -22.22 -9.25 -0.02
C LEU A 24 -21.10 -10.28 -0.18
N ASP A 25 -20.76 -10.65 -1.39
CA ASP A 25 -19.63 -11.55 -1.67
C ASP A 25 -18.30 -10.94 -1.22
N ALA A 26 -18.05 -9.68 -1.50
CA ALA A 26 -16.84 -9.00 -1.04
C ALA A 26 -16.71 -9.01 0.49
N ILE A 27 -17.82 -8.80 1.23
CA ILE A 27 -17.82 -8.77 2.69
C ILE A 27 -17.71 -10.19 3.27
N PHE A 28 -18.55 -11.13 2.83
CA PHE A 28 -18.67 -12.42 3.50
C PHE A 28 -17.75 -13.50 2.93
N VAL A 29 -17.43 -13.46 1.65
CA VAL A 29 -16.51 -14.40 1.02
C VAL A 29 -15.10 -13.84 0.97
N GLY A 30 -14.95 -12.57 0.56
CA GLY A 30 -13.67 -11.88 0.48
C GLY A 30 -13.15 -11.32 1.80
N ASN A 31 -13.90 -11.45 2.90
CA ASN A 31 -13.58 -10.86 4.21
C ASN A 31 -13.22 -9.36 4.13
N LYS A 32 -13.83 -8.66 3.20
CA LYS A 32 -13.62 -7.22 3.02
C LYS A 32 -14.44 -6.45 4.03
N TRP A 33 -13.77 -5.75 4.95
CA TRP A 33 -14.47 -4.78 5.77
C TRP A 33 -15.00 -3.63 4.90
N ASP A 34 -16.29 -3.34 5.00
CA ASP A 34 -16.94 -2.23 4.29
C ASP A 34 -17.32 -1.14 5.31
N PRO A 35 -16.39 -0.22 5.63
CA PRO A 35 -16.71 0.88 6.50
C PRO A 35 -17.75 1.76 5.81
N GLN A 36 -18.85 2.02 6.51
CA GLN A 36 -19.89 2.93 6.03
C GLN A 36 -19.54 4.35 6.43
N LEU A 37 -19.46 5.24 5.44
CA LEU A 37 -19.31 6.65 5.66
C LEU A 37 -20.65 7.34 5.33
N HIS A 38 -21.28 7.95 6.32
CA HIS A 38 -22.60 8.58 6.15
C HIS A 38 -23.64 7.64 5.50
N ASP A 39 -23.77 6.42 6.01
CA ASP A 39 -24.67 5.36 5.51
C ASP A 39 -24.42 4.93 4.05
N ARG A 40 -23.24 5.26 3.51
CA ARG A 40 -22.83 4.84 2.17
C ARG A 40 -21.73 3.80 2.26
N SER A 41 -21.89 2.75 1.45
CA SER A 41 -20.85 1.73 1.27
C SER A 41 -19.59 2.35 0.64
N THR A 42 -18.40 1.96 1.12
CA THR A 42 -17.14 2.32 0.48
C THR A 42 -16.70 1.34 -0.59
N VAL A 43 -17.42 0.22 -0.74
CA VAL A 43 -17.24 -0.69 -1.87
C VAL A 43 -17.75 0.00 -3.14
N ALA A 44 -16.89 0.15 -4.13
CA ALA A 44 -17.23 0.83 -5.37
C ALA A 44 -18.23 0.03 -6.22
N ASP A 45 -19.11 0.73 -6.92
CA ASP A 45 -20.06 0.14 -7.88
C ASP A 45 -19.50 0.07 -9.31
N ARG A 46 -18.21 0.30 -9.47
CA ARG A 46 -17.47 0.33 -10.74
C ARG A 46 -16.08 -0.23 -10.53
N ALA A 47 -15.50 -0.76 -11.59
CA ALA A 47 -14.11 -1.13 -11.64
C ALA A 47 -13.26 -0.01 -12.28
N ILE A 48 -12.03 0.12 -11.81
CA ILE A 48 -10.98 0.84 -12.53
C ILE A 48 -10.25 -0.19 -13.37
N VAL A 49 -10.21 0.03 -14.68
CA VAL A 49 -9.53 -0.84 -15.63
C VAL A 49 -8.22 -0.16 -16.03
N LEU A 50 -7.11 -0.78 -15.71
CA LEU A 50 -5.78 -0.29 -16.05
C LEU A 50 -5.30 -0.97 -17.34
N GLY A 51 -4.68 -0.18 -18.22
CA GLY A 51 -3.94 -0.74 -19.35
C GLY A 51 -2.73 -1.58 -18.90
N ALA A 52 -2.29 -2.52 -19.74
CA ALA A 52 -1.17 -3.37 -19.40
C ALA A 52 0.13 -2.60 -19.14
N ALA A 53 0.34 -1.47 -19.82
CA ALA A 53 1.49 -0.60 -19.60
C ALA A 53 1.46 0.08 -18.23
N ASP A 54 0.31 0.63 -17.81
CA ASP A 54 0.12 1.23 -16.50
C ASP A 54 0.28 0.20 -15.39
N TRP A 55 -0.23 -1.01 -15.59
CA TRP A 55 -0.04 -2.10 -14.65
C TRP A 55 1.43 -2.48 -14.49
N ALA A 56 2.17 -2.60 -15.60
CA ALA A 56 3.60 -2.90 -15.57
C ALA A 56 4.40 -1.79 -14.86
N GLU A 57 4.07 -0.52 -15.10
CA GLU A 57 4.70 0.62 -14.41
C GLU A 57 4.43 0.58 -12.91
N LEU A 58 3.19 0.36 -12.48
CA LEU A 58 2.82 0.26 -11.07
C LEU A 58 3.50 -0.92 -10.38
N THR A 59 3.60 -2.07 -11.06
CA THR A 59 4.29 -3.24 -10.53
C THR A 59 5.77 -2.94 -10.32
N ALA A 60 6.45 -2.41 -11.33
CA ALA A 60 7.86 -2.06 -11.24
C ALA A 60 8.12 -1.00 -10.15
N ALA A 61 7.26 0.03 -10.06
CA ALA A 61 7.35 1.04 -9.03
C ALA A 61 7.16 0.47 -7.62
N THR A 62 6.22 -0.47 -7.45
CA THR A 62 5.96 -1.16 -6.18
C THR A 62 7.17 -1.98 -5.74
N GLU A 63 7.75 -2.76 -6.64
CA GLU A 63 8.95 -3.57 -6.35
C GLU A 63 10.16 -2.70 -5.99
N ALA A 64 10.38 -1.61 -6.73
CA ALA A 64 11.46 -0.67 -6.46
C ALA A 64 11.30 0.02 -5.10
N LEU A 65 10.09 0.53 -4.79
CA LEU A 65 9.80 1.17 -3.50
C LEU A 65 9.94 0.18 -2.34
N PHE A 66 9.56 -1.07 -2.52
CA PHE A 66 9.73 -2.09 -1.50
C PHE A 66 11.21 -2.37 -1.24
N ALA A 67 12.02 -2.53 -2.29
CA ALA A 67 13.46 -2.75 -2.17
C ALA A 67 14.16 -1.57 -1.48
N GLU A 68 13.83 -0.33 -1.86
CA GLU A 68 14.34 0.89 -1.25
C GLU A 68 13.93 1.00 0.23
N THR A 69 12.68 0.69 0.55
CA THR A 69 12.18 0.68 1.94
C THR A 69 12.98 -0.28 2.81
N LEU A 70 13.27 -1.48 2.30
CA LEU A 70 14.08 -2.47 3.02
C LEU A 70 15.53 -2.01 3.21
N GLU A 71 16.12 -1.34 2.24
CA GLU A 71 17.49 -0.84 2.37
C GLU A 71 17.58 0.30 3.39
N ILE A 72 16.68 1.28 3.30
CA ILE A 72 16.59 2.36 4.29
C ILE A 72 16.40 1.80 5.70
N GLU A 73 15.55 0.80 5.86
CA GLU A 73 15.33 0.15 7.14
C GLU A 73 16.63 -0.51 7.66
N ARG A 74 17.38 -1.21 6.81
CA ARG A 74 18.67 -1.80 7.17
C ARG A 74 19.69 -0.74 7.59
N GLU A 75 19.74 0.39 6.88
CA GLU A 75 20.60 1.51 7.22
C GLU A 75 20.22 2.14 8.56
N LEU A 76 18.93 2.37 8.80
CA LEU A 76 18.43 2.89 10.08
C LEU A 76 18.72 1.92 11.23
N HIS A 77 18.63 0.63 10.98
CA HIS A 77 19.00 -0.38 11.97
C HIS A 77 20.49 -0.36 12.29
N ARG A 78 21.36 -0.29 11.29
CA ARG A 78 22.82 -0.18 11.48
C ARG A 78 23.18 1.09 12.23
N ALA A 79 22.62 2.24 11.82
CA ALA A 79 22.83 3.52 12.49
C ALA A 79 22.25 3.54 13.92
N GLY A 80 21.06 2.94 14.12
CA GLY A 80 20.42 2.82 15.42
C GLY A 80 21.17 1.91 16.39
N ALA A 81 21.73 0.81 15.91
CA ALA A 81 22.58 -0.07 16.71
C ALA A 81 23.85 0.65 17.17
N ALA A 82 24.47 1.46 16.30
CA ALA A 82 25.67 2.23 16.60
C ALA A 82 25.42 3.41 17.56
N SER A 83 24.22 4.03 17.52
CA SER A 83 23.87 5.23 18.31
C SER A 83 22.96 4.97 19.50
N GLY A 84 22.63 3.73 19.81
CA GLY A 84 21.70 3.37 20.89
C GLY A 84 20.22 3.56 20.53
N GLY A 85 19.91 3.68 19.25
CA GLY A 85 18.56 3.77 18.67
C GLY A 85 18.17 5.16 18.15
N PRO A 86 17.07 5.26 17.41
CA PRO A 86 16.62 6.51 16.82
C PRO A 86 16.34 7.58 17.86
N ARG A 87 16.94 8.77 17.70
CA ARG A 87 16.84 9.87 18.69
C ARG A 87 15.45 10.48 18.80
N TYR A 88 14.58 10.29 17.83
CA TYR A 88 13.20 10.80 17.83
C TYR A 88 12.23 9.90 18.60
N LEU A 89 12.68 8.74 19.09
CA LEU A 89 11.88 7.85 19.89
C LEU A 89 12.27 7.94 21.39
N PRO A 90 11.31 7.67 22.30
CA PRO A 90 11.64 7.53 23.72
C PRO A 90 12.73 6.48 23.93
N ARG A 91 13.69 6.74 24.83
CA ARG A 91 14.87 5.87 25.07
C ARG A 91 14.54 4.38 25.27
N ARG A 92 13.38 4.08 25.89
CA ARG A 92 12.93 2.68 26.09
C ARG A 92 12.53 2.03 24.76
N ALA A 93 11.81 2.76 23.89
CA ALA A 93 11.43 2.28 22.56
C ALA A 93 12.66 2.11 21.65
N SER A 94 13.59 3.08 21.68
CA SER A 94 14.84 3.00 20.93
C SER A 94 15.68 1.77 21.30
N ARG A 95 15.84 1.46 22.60
CA ARG A 95 16.57 0.27 23.06
C ARG A 95 15.88 -1.03 22.66
N ARG A 96 14.55 -1.06 22.67
CA ARG A 96 13.78 -2.23 22.24
C ARG A 96 13.90 -2.48 20.75
N LEU A 97 13.82 -1.40 19.95
CA LEU A 97 14.04 -1.46 18.51
C LEU A 97 15.47 -1.90 18.16
N ALA A 98 16.49 -1.38 18.84
CA ALA A 98 17.88 -1.78 18.63
C ALA A 98 18.08 -3.28 18.90
N ARG A 99 17.40 -3.85 19.91
CA ARG A 99 17.46 -5.30 20.19
C ARG A 99 16.72 -6.12 19.13
N LEU A 100 15.60 -5.62 18.61
CA LEU A 100 14.85 -6.28 17.53
C LEU A 100 15.61 -6.19 16.21
N ALA A 101 16.26 -5.07 15.95
CA ALA A 101 17.08 -4.84 14.78
C ALA A 101 18.29 -5.77 14.66
N ALA A 102 18.80 -6.27 15.80
CA ALA A 102 19.89 -7.25 15.81
C ALA A 102 19.43 -8.65 15.35
N ARG A 103 18.13 -8.88 15.15
CA ARG A 103 17.59 -10.14 14.66
C ARG A 103 17.26 -10.01 13.17
N PRO A 104 17.75 -10.94 12.32
CA PRO A 104 17.32 -10.98 10.93
C PRO A 104 15.79 -11.08 10.88
N THR A 105 15.13 -10.19 10.17
CA THR A 105 13.69 -10.31 9.92
C THR A 105 13.48 -11.33 8.79
N GLU A 106 13.45 -12.60 9.13
CA GLU A 106 13.16 -13.70 8.19
C GLU A 106 11.64 -13.87 7.93
N GLY A 107 10.83 -12.94 8.42
CA GLY A 107 9.38 -13.01 8.28
C GLY A 107 8.87 -12.43 6.96
N ALA A 108 7.78 -13.01 6.44
CA ALA A 108 7.03 -12.42 5.35
C ALA A 108 6.48 -11.04 5.77
N ARG A 109 6.57 -10.07 4.86
CA ARG A 109 6.00 -8.73 5.06
C ARG A 109 4.92 -8.45 4.04
N LEU A 110 3.85 -7.85 4.50
CA LEU A 110 2.83 -7.29 3.63
C LEU A 110 2.88 -5.77 3.76
N VAL A 111 3.10 -5.11 2.62
CA VAL A 111 3.17 -3.65 2.53
C VAL A 111 2.22 -3.20 1.43
N ARG A 112 1.41 -2.17 1.69
CA ARG A 112 0.57 -1.53 0.69
C ARG A 112 1.14 -0.17 0.34
N PHE A 113 1.40 0.04 -0.94
CA PHE A 113 1.72 1.36 -1.49
C PHE A 113 0.48 1.93 -2.14
N ASP A 114 0.16 3.17 -1.81
CA ASP A 114 -0.97 3.89 -2.37
C ASP A 114 -0.47 4.81 -3.49
N PHE A 115 -1.00 4.62 -4.71
CA PHE A 115 -0.64 5.39 -5.89
C PHE A 115 -1.82 6.23 -6.37
N HIS A 116 -1.52 7.35 -6.99
CA HIS A 116 -2.50 8.16 -7.69
C HIS A 116 -1.98 8.61 -9.05
N PRO A 117 -2.84 8.74 -10.06
CA PRO A 117 -2.47 9.23 -11.37
C PRO A 117 -2.22 10.74 -11.35
N THR A 118 -1.18 11.19 -12.05
CA THR A 118 -0.89 12.59 -12.28
C THR A 118 -0.68 12.85 -13.77
N ARG A 119 -0.52 14.10 -14.16
CA ARG A 119 -0.16 14.46 -15.54
C ARG A 119 1.23 13.96 -15.95
N GLU A 120 2.06 13.61 -14.99
CA GLU A 120 3.44 13.14 -15.17
C GLU A 120 3.61 11.64 -14.97
N GLY A 121 2.50 10.87 -14.91
CA GLY A 121 2.48 9.44 -14.61
C GLY A 121 2.00 9.12 -13.20
N TRP A 122 2.23 7.90 -12.75
CA TRP A 122 1.85 7.44 -11.43
C TRP A 122 2.79 7.99 -10.34
N ARG A 123 2.21 8.41 -9.21
CA ARG A 123 2.96 8.90 -8.05
C ARG A 123 2.51 8.18 -6.78
N GLY A 124 3.47 7.74 -5.98
CA GLY A 124 3.19 7.20 -4.65
C GLY A 124 2.74 8.31 -3.71
N SER A 125 1.69 8.06 -2.95
CA SER A 125 1.13 9.01 -1.98
C SER A 125 1.18 8.52 -0.54
N GLY A 126 1.36 7.24 -0.34
CA GLY A 126 1.42 6.67 1.00
C GLY A 126 1.90 5.23 1.03
N VAL A 127 2.29 4.80 2.22
CA VAL A 127 2.69 3.44 2.51
C VAL A 127 2.07 2.97 3.82
N ASN A 128 1.52 1.76 3.82
CA ASN A 128 1.07 1.07 5.01
C ASN A 128 1.88 -0.22 5.18
N SER A 129 2.71 -0.26 6.22
CA SER A 129 3.55 -1.42 6.57
C SER A 129 2.99 -2.22 7.75
N GLY A 130 1.80 -1.87 8.20
CA GLY A 130 1.07 -2.57 9.25
C GLY A 130 0.13 -3.63 8.71
N VAL A 131 -0.76 -4.12 9.55
CA VAL A 131 -1.83 -5.00 9.13
C VAL A 131 -2.72 -4.23 8.14
N PRO A 132 -2.98 -4.78 6.95
CA PRO A 132 -3.94 -4.14 6.06
C PRO A 132 -5.29 -4.04 6.74
N GLY A 133 -5.74 -2.81 6.91
CA GLY A 133 -7.06 -2.50 7.43
C GLY A 133 -8.15 -2.77 6.40
#